data_67055db5203c5206d5cc2058dcd6a993
#
_entry.id   67055db5203c5206d5cc2058dcd6a993
#
_cell.length_a   1.000
_cell.length_b   1.000
_cell.length_c   1.000
_cell.angle_alpha   90.00
_cell.angle_beta   90.00
_cell.angle_gamma   90.00
#
_symmetry.space_group_name_H-M   'P 1'
#
loop_
_entity.id
_entity.type
_entity.pdbx_description
1 polymer ?
#
loop_
_entity_poly.entity_id
_entity_poly.type
_entity_poly.pdbx_seq_one_letter_code
_entity_poly.pdbx_strand_id
1 'polypeptide(L)'
;MLRLYCCLILLAATAHAQQQQHPIALTGTLVTPDEVIPNGTILIEHGRIRDLGPHIAIPPDAITVDTHGIIAPGLIDLHNHLTWNVFPRWKPIEEFNSRYDWQAKPVYNVLMVAPHKALVDEGLECDAERYAEVKAITQGETSLVGSGPTHNCNRGLARNLDDDPELGPNNPPKIVYNVFPFQMTEPDLAAAKQSLAAHGALLIHVAEGAPNSASAAREFEMLKGRGLLLPGVSLIHGVALKPENFAEMKSAGVGFVWSPRSNIELYGGTANIAAALQNGVTTALAPDWSPTGSDGVLGELQYAATWNAAQTTPLLTDHQLFDMATINPAALVHLDHQLGRLEKNYAADILVLRPHTRQPANNPWWNLDHASPDDVELVLIGGEPVYGDPAPMQKLLPNAPLESLTICGAQKRFSFATEPQPQPPFAETASRLNTALREWGRHLAPLAECGQ
;
A
#
# COMPACT_ATOMS: atom_id res chain seq x y z
N MET A 1 -37.89 -47.30 -38.68
CA MET A 1 -36.81 -47.67 -37.77
C MET A 1 -36.05 -46.38 -37.46
N LEU A 2 -36.39 -45.77 -36.34
CA LEU A 2 -35.81 -44.50 -35.90
C LEU A 2 -34.76 -44.83 -34.84
N ARG A 3 -33.46 -44.58 -35.10
CA ARG A 3 -32.37 -44.80 -34.14
C ARG A 3 -32.21 -43.53 -33.33
N LEU A 4 -32.55 -43.59 -32.07
CA LEU A 4 -32.24 -42.57 -31.04
C LEU A 4 -30.75 -42.68 -30.68
N TYR A 5 -29.95 -41.63 -30.96
CA TYR A 5 -28.62 -41.45 -30.41
C TYR A 5 -28.74 -40.68 -29.10
N CYS A 6 -28.55 -41.37 -27.99
CA CYS A 6 -28.33 -40.73 -26.69
C CYS A 6 -26.91 -40.19 -26.61
N CYS A 7 -26.75 -38.88 -26.71
CA CYS A 7 -25.49 -38.22 -26.33
C CYS A 7 -25.44 -38.11 -24.81
N LEU A 8 -24.61 -38.92 -24.17
CA LEU A 8 -24.20 -38.72 -22.79
C LEU A 8 -23.18 -37.58 -22.77
N ILE A 9 -23.60 -36.41 -22.32
CA ILE A 9 -22.70 -35.32 -21.94
C ILE A 9 -22.12 -35.65 -20.56
N LEU A 10 -20.90 -36.11 -20.52
CA LEU A 10 -20.12 -36.18 -19.29
C LEU A 10 -19.75 -34.75 -18.85
N LEU A 11 -20.49 -34.20 -17.90
CA LEU A 11 -20.07 -33.06 -17.12
C LEU A 11 -18.87 -33.47 -16.25
N ALA A 12 -17.68 -33.19 -16.72
CA ALA A 12 -16.48 -33.20 -15.88
C ALA A 12 -16.61 -32.03 -14.90
N ALA A 13 -17.15 -32.28 -13.72
CA ALA A 13 -16.99 -31.38 -12.58
C ALA A 13 -15.51 -31.35 -12.23
N THR A 14 -14.81 -30.31 -12.64
CA THR A 14 -13.49 -29.97 -12.07
C THR A 14 -13.72 -29.58 -10.62
N ALA A 15 -13.68 -30.55 -9.72
CA ALA A 15 -13.50 -30.30 -8.31
C ALA A 15 -12.12 -29.65 -8.19
N HIS A 16 -12.05 -28.33 -8.04
CA HIS A 16 -10.92 -27.70 -7.40
C HIS A 16 -10.91 -28.31 -6.00
N ALA A 17 -9.99 -29.25 -5.78
CA ALA A 17 -9.65 -29.70 -4.44
C ALA A 17 -9.17 -28.43 -3.73
N GLN A 18 -10.01 -27.87 -2.88
CA GLN A 18 -9.61 -26.89 -1.88
C GLN A 18 -8.49 -27.60 -1.08
N GLN A 19 -7.26 -27.24 -1.37
CA GLN A 19 -6.12 -27.75 -0.66
C GLN A 19 -6.38 -27.37 0.79
N GLN A 20 -6.51 -28.34 1.68
CA GLN A 20 -6.82 -28.12 3.08
C GLN A 20 -5.64 -27.32 3.65
N GLN A 21 -5.82 -26.01 3.76
CA GLN A 21 -4.78 -25.13 4.29
C GLN A 21 -4.60 -25.48 5.77
N HIS A 22 -3.43 -25.91 6.13
CA HIS A 22 -3.06 -26.08 7.53
C HIS A 22 -3.09 -24.72 8.23
N PRO A 23 -3.54 -24.66 9.47
CA PRO A 23 -3.38 -23.45 10.28
C PRO A 23 -1.91 -23.01 10.32
N ILE A 24 -1.67 -21.70 10.34
CA ILE A 24 -0.33 -21.16 10.51
C ILE A 24 -0.22 -20.52 11.89
N ALA A 25 0.84 -20.86 12.63
CA ALA A 25 1.15 -20.21 13.90
C ALA A 25 2.54 -19.54 13.80
N LEU A 26 2.55 -18.20 13.94
CA LEU A 26 3.78 -17.40 13.97
C LEU A 26 4.07 -16.98 15.40
N THR A 27 5.30 -17.16 15.87
CA THR A 27 5.75 -16.71 17.19
C THR A 27 6.80 -15.63 17.06
N GLY A 28 6.67 -14.55 17.85
CA GLY A 28 7.56 -13.38 17.85
C GLY A 28 7.09 -12.31 18.83
N THR A 29 7.49 -11.08 18.62
CA THR A 29 6.97 -9.91 19.34
C THR A 29 5.74 -9.40 18.60
N LEU A 30 4.54 -9.60 19.13
CA LEU A 30 3.31 -9.12 18.52
C LEU A 30 3.09 -7.65 18.85
N VAL A 31 2.82 -6.85 17.83
CA VAL A 31 2.42 -5.45 17.96
C VAL A 31 0.91 -5.36 17.74
N THR A 32 0.16 -5.29 18.82
CA THR A 32 -1.30 -5.17 18.80
C THR A 32 -1.73 -3.70 19.05
N PRO A 33 -2.99 -3.33 18.81
CA PRO A 33 -3.44 -1.97 19.06
C PRO A 33 -3.24 -1.48 20.51
N ASP A 34 -3.36 -2.40 21.47
CA ASP A 34 -3.41 -2.05 22.91
C ASP A 34 -2.06 -2.28 23.60
N GLU A 35 -1.26 -3.26 23.12
CA GLU A 35 -0.03 -3.66 23.80
C GLU A 35 0.98 -4.34 22.85
N VAL A 36 2.21 -4.42 23.32
CA VAL A 36 3.27 -5.24 22.73
C VAL A 36 3.38 -6.54 23.53
N ILE A 37 3.24 -7.70 22.86
CA ILE A 37 3.28 -9.01 23.50
C ILE A 37 4.62 -9.70 23.11
N PRO A 38 5.63 -9.69 23.98
CA PRO A 38 6.89 -10.40 23.73
C PRO A 38 6.66 -11.92 23.70
N ASN A 39 7.30 -12.61 22.75
CA ASN A 39 7.16 -14.07 22.57
C ASN A 39 5.69 -14.52 22.45
N GLY A 40 4.84 -13.64 21.89
CA GLY A 40 3.45 -13.97 21.60
C GLY A 40 3.32 -14.88 20.38
N THR A 41 2.18 -15.53 20.28
CA THR A 41 1.83 -16.36 19.11
C THR A 41 0.57 -15.82 18.47
N ILE A 42 0.54 -15.74 17.15
CA ILE A 42 -0.64 -15.47 16.34
C ILE A 42 -1.01 -16.74 15.57
N LEU A 43 -2.27 -17.15 15.65
CA LEU A 43 -2.83 -18.29 14.93
C LEU A 43 -3.71 -17.81 13.79
N ILE A 44 -3.42 -18.31 12.60
CA ILE A 44 -4.09 -17.94 11.35
C ILE A 44 -4.84 -19.15 10.79
N GLU A 45 -6.13 -18.96 10.49
CA GLU A 45 -6.96 -19.96 9.84
C GLU A 45 -7.90 -19.31 8.85
N HIS A 46 -8.08 -19.91 7.70
CA HIS A 46 -9.02 -19.42 6.67
C HIS A 46 -8.85 -17.94 6.31
N GLY A 47 -7.61 -17.50 6.19
CA GLY A 47 -7.27 -16.14 5.81
C GLY A 47 -7.46 -15.08 6.92
N ARG A 48 -7.77 -15.51 8.14
CA ARG A 48 -8.05 -14.62 9.27
C ARG A 48 -7.25 -14.97 10.52
N ILE A 49 -7.04 -13.97 11.36
CA ILE A 49 -6.48 -14.14 12.69
C ILE A 49 -7.54 -14.81 13.57
N ARG A 50 -7.30 -16.08 13.91
CA ARG A 50 -8.20 -16.85 14.79
C ARG A 50 -7.98 -16.53 16.27
N ASP A 51 -6.72 -16.49 16.67
CA ASP A 51 -6.32 -16.23 18.05
C ASP A 51 -4.94 -15.59 18.10
N LEU A 52 -4.64 -14.85 19.16
CA LEU A 52 -3.32 -14.28 19.41
C LEU A 52 -3.12 -14.04 20.91
N GLY A 53 -1.88 -14.11 21.36
CA GLY A 53 -1.54 -13.86 22.77
C GLY A 53 -0.26 -14.57 23.20
N PRO A 54 0.13 -14.42 24.48
CA PRO A 54 1.33 -15.04 25.01
C PRO A 54 1.21 -16.57 25.16
N HIS A 55 -0.01 -17.08 25.35
CA HIS A 55 -0.29 -18.50 25.60
C HIS A 55 -1.61 -18.90 24.93
N ILE A 56 -1.55 -19.24 23.64
CA ILE A 56 -2.71 -19.73 22.91
C ILE A 56 -2.58 -21.22 22.59
N ALA A 57 -3.72 -21.88 22.38
CA ALA A 57 -3.74 -23.27 21.95
C ALA A 57 -3.40 -23.34 20.44
N ILE A 58 -2.33 -24.04 20.12
CA ILE A 58 -1.91 -24.27 18.73
C ILE A 58 -2.43 -25.65 18.30
N PRO A 59 -3.20 -25.76 17.21
CA PRO A 59 -3.62 -27.05 16.65
C PRO A 59 -2.42 -27.92 16.30
N PRO A 60 -2.52 -29.26 16.50
CA PRO A 60 -1.38 -30.16 16.26
C PRO A 60 -0.98 -30.26 14.79
N ASP A 61 -1.86 -29.89 13.87
CA ASP A 61 -1.65 -29.86 12.42
C ASP A 61 -1.20 -28.47 11.91
N ALA A 62 -1.04 -27.47 12.80
CA ALA A 62 -0.57 -26.15 12.42
C ALA A 62 0.89 -26.16 11.99
N ILE A 63 1.19 -25.41 10.93
CA ILE A 63 2.58 -25.09 10.55
C ILE A 63 3.06 -23.96 11.46
N THR A 64 4.03 -24.26 12.31
CA THR A 64 4.57 -23.29 13.27
C THR A 64 5.85 -22.67 12.76
N VAL A 65 5.97 -21.34 12.80
CA VAL A 65 7.20 -20.60 12.48
C VAL A 65 7.58 -19.72 13.67
N ASP A 66 8.75 -19.94 14.24
CA ASP A 66 9.34 -19.02 15.19
C ASP A 66 10.16 -18.00 14.40
N THR A 67 9.66 -16.77 14.33
CA THR A 67 10.28 -15.71 13.54
C THR A 67 11.38 -14.99 14.30
N HIS A 68 11.34 -15.01 15.65
CA HIS A 68 12.13 -14.12 16.51
C HIS A 68 12.00 -12.62 16.13
N GLY A 69 11.10 -12.33 15.20
CA GLY A 69 10.85 -11.01 14.61
C GLY A 69 9.77 -10.21 15.34
N ILE A 70 9.53 -9.02 14.81
CA ILE A 70 8.40 -8.16 15.18
C ILE A 70 7.26 -8.49 14.21
N ILE A 71 6.15 -9.00 14.74
CA ILE A 71 4.94 -9.33 13.99
C ILE A 71 3.96 -8.19 14.14
N ALA A 72 3.62 -7.56 13.03
CA ALA A 72 2.79 -6.38 12.95
C ALA A 72 1.70 -6.54 11.87
N PRO A 73 0.63 -5.73 11.85
CA PRO A 73 -0.26 -5.66 10.69
C PRO A 73 0.50 -5.21 9.46
N GLY A 74 0.10 -5.70 8.29
CA GLY A 74 0.63 -5.26 7.01
C GLY A 74 0.36 -3.79 6.75
N LEU A 75 1.25 -3.13 6.02
CA LEU A 75 1.17 -1.71 5.72
C LEU A 75 0.10 -1.45 4.65
N ILE A 76 -0.56 -0.30 4.74
CA ILE A 76 -1.66 0.12 3.87
C ILE A 76 -1.31 1.44 3.20
N ASP A 77 -1.28 1.45 1.88
CA ASP A 77 -0.96 2.59 1.04
C ASP A 77 -2.22 3.21 0.42
N LEU A 78 -2.55 4.43 0.81
CA LEU A 78 -3.71 5.18 0.27
C LEU A 78 -3.33 6.26 -0.75
N HIS A 79 -2.08 6.28 -1.21
CA HIS A 79 -1.62 7.22 -2.21
C HIS A 79 -0.51 6.61 -3.05
N ASN A 80 -0.88 6.00 -4.17
CA ASN A 80 0.04 5.34 -5.07
C ASN A 80 -0.31 5.64 -6.54
N HIS A 81 0.68 5.50 -7.41
CA HIS A 81 0.56 5.56 -8.86
C HIS A 81 1.24 4.35 -9.47
N LEU A 82 0.64 3.16 -9.32
CA LEU A 82 1.27 1.85 -9.52
C LEU A 82 2.07 1.75 -10.81
N THR A 83 1.45 1.97 -11.96
CA THR A 83 2.14 1.80 -13.26
C THR A 83 3.29 2.79 -13.48
N TRP A 84 3.39 3.85 -12.67
CA TRP A 84 4.49 4.81 -12.71
C TRP A 84 5.67 4.42 -11.82
N ASN A 85 5.51 3.46 -10.93
CA ASN A 85 6.57 2.99 -10.03
C ASN A 85 7.65 2.15 -10.72
N VAL A 86 7.53 1.95 -12.02
CA VAL A 86 8.58 1.40 -12.88
C VAL A 86 9.68 2.42 -13.20
N PHE A 87 9.42 3.72 -12.99
CA PHE A 87 10.39 4.78 -13.28
C PHE A 87 11.32 5.03 -12.11
N PRO A 88 12.62 5.23 -12.40
CA PRO A 88 13.59 5.60 -11.37
C PRO A 88 13.34 7.03 -10.87
N ARG A 89 13.92 7.32 -9.73
CA ARG A 89 13.80 8.63 -9.09
C ARG A 89 14.09 9.77 -10.07
N TRP A 90 13.23 10.77 -9.98
CA TRP A 90 13.41 12.07 -10.59
C TRP A 90 13.74 13.08 -9.47
N LYS A 91 14.91 13.69 -9.54
CA LYS A 91 15.30 14.79 -8.63
C LYS A 91 15.17 16.10 -9.38
N PRO A 92 14.08 16.85 -9.21
CA PRO A 92 13.95 18.17 -9.79
C PRO A 92 15.08 19.08 -9.32
N ILE A 93 15.51 19.98 -10.19
CA ILE A 93 16.54 20.99 -9.86
C ILE A 93 15.93 22.30 -9.33
N GLU A 94 14.62 22.39 -9.29
CA GLU A 94 13.83 23.53 -8.85
C GLU A 94 12.61 23.05 -8.06
N GLU A 95 12.14 23.86 -7.14
CA GLU A 95 10.86 23.66 -6.45
C GLU A 95 9.73 24.25 -7.27
N PHE A 96 8.55 23.59 -7.22
CA PHE A 96 7.39 24.00 -8.01
C PHE A 96 6.34 24.67 -7.12
N ASN A 97 5.62 25.65 -7.70
CA ASN A 97 4.56 26.32 -6.98
C ASN A 97 3.25 25.49 -6.93
N SER A 98 3.03 24.60 -7.92
CA SER A 98 1.89 23.69 -7.98
C SER A 98 2.23 22.44 -8.79
N ARG A 99 1.40 21.39 -8.69
CA ARG A 99 1.53 20.19 -9.53
C ARG A 99 1.43 20.50 -11.03
N TYR A 100 0.65 21.48 -11.41
CA TYR A 100 0.50 21.87 -12.82
C TYR A 100 1.79 22.44 -13.40
N ASP A 101 2.65 23.03 -12.56
CA ASP A 101 3.92 23.60 -13.01
C ASP A 101 4.92 22.53 -13.44
N TRP A 102 5.10 21.48 -12.66
CA TRP A 102 6.02 20.39 -13.04
C TRP A 102 5.45 19.49 -14.13
N GLN A 103 4.11 19.29 -14.14
CA GLN A 103 3.45 18.56 -15.23
C GLN A 103 3.58 19.27 -16.59
N ALA A 104 3.69 20.59 -16.60
CA ALA A 104 3.92 21.37 -17.82
C ALA A 104 5.38 21.37 -18.31
N LYS A 105 6.34 20.84 -17.53
CA LYS A 105 7.75 20.85 -17.92
C LYS A 105 8.03 19.83 -19.01
N PRO A 106 8.75 20.22 -20.09
CA PRO A 106 9.17 19.27 -21.12
C PRO A 106 9.96 18.06 -20.55
N VAL A 107 10.77 18.28 -19.52
CA VAL A 107 11.54 17.22 -18.87
C VAL A 107 10.62 16.14 -18.26
N TYR A 108 9.50 16.50 -17.67
CA TYR A 108 8.52 15.55 -17.16
C TYR A 108 7.94 14.68 -18.28
N ASN A 109 7.61 15.30 -19.42
CA ASN A 109 7.12 14.54 -20.56
C ASN A 109 8.17 13.51 -21.04
N VAL A 110 9.42 13.92 -21.19
CA VAL A 110 10.53 13.05 -21.67
C VAL A 110 10.87 11.94 -20.68
N LEU A 111 10.84 12.25 -19.38
CA LEU A 111 11.26 11.28 -18.36
C LEU A 111 10.15 10.30 -17.97
N MET A 112 8.89 10.71 -18.07
CA MET A 112 7.74 10.00 -17.49
C MET A 112 6.63 9.75 -18.52
N VAL A 113 6.00 10.82 -19.05
CA VAL A 113 4.75 10.68 -19.81
C VAL A 113 4.93 9.91 -21.12
N ALA A 114 5.93 10.25 -21.90
CA ALA A 114 6.17 9.58 -23.19
C ALA A 114 6.60 8.11 -23.00
N PRO A 115 7.54 7.77 -22.10
CA PRO A 115 7.86 6.37 -21.81
C PRO A 115 6.68 5.59 -21.24
N HIS A 116 5.88 6.17 -20.33
CA HIS A 116 4.68 5.51 -19.80
C HIS A 116 3.67 5.21 -20.91
N LYS A 117 3.41 6.20 -21.77
CA LYS A 117 2.54 6.00 -22.92
C LYS A 117 3.04 4.87 -23.83
N ALA A 118 4.34 4.76 -24.05
CA ALA A 118 4.92 3.68 -24.84
C ALA A 118 4.68 2.30 -24.20
N LEU A 119 4.82 2.17 -22.88
CA LEU A 119 4.48 0.92 -22.17
C LEU A 119 3.01 0.53 -22.39
N VAL A 120 2.09 1.51 -22.33
CA VAL A 120 0.65 1.28 -22.60
C VAL A 120 0.42 0.87 -24.05
N ASP A 121 1.01 1.58 -25.01
CA ASP A 121 0.87 1.30 -26.44
C ASP A 121 1.44 -0.09 -26.82
N GLU A 122 2.44 -0.58 -26.10
CA GLU A 122 3.03 -1.91 -26.25
C GLU A 122 2.29 -3.01 -25.47
N GLY A 123 1.24 -2.66 -24.72
CA GLY A 123 0.46 -3.61 -23.91
C GLY A 123 1.20 -4.11 -22.66
N LEU A 124 2.15 -3.31 -22.13
CA LEU A 124 2.95 -3.63 -20.95
C LEU A 124 2.42 -3.01 -19.66
N GLU A 125 1.23 -2.44 -19.69
CA GLU A 125 0.62 -1.78 -18.54
C GLU A 125 0.41 -2.76 -17.38
N CYS A 126 -0.08 -3.98 -17.68
CA CYS A 126 -0.22 -5.04 -16.66
C CYS A 126 1.13 -5.55 -16.13
N ASP A 127 2.17 -5.59 -16.96
CA ASP A 127 3.52 -5.90 -16.49
C ASP A 127 4.03 -4.82 -15.53
N ALA A 128 3.75 -3.54 -15.82
CA ALA A 128 4.14 -2.42 -14.97
C ALA A 128 3.42 -2.47 -13.60
N GLU A 129 2.12 -2.77 -13.59
CA GLU A 129 1.36 -2.92 -12.37
C GLU A 129 1.85 -4.10 -11.53
N ARG A 130 2.03 -5.28 -12.15
CA ARG A 130 2.61 -6.45 -11.49
C ARG A 130 3.97 -6.15 -10.85
N TYR A 131 4.83 -5.42 -11.57
CA TYR A 131 6.13 -5.00 -11.04
C TYR A 131 5.98 -4.10 -9.83
N ALA A 132 5.07 -3.14 -9.89
CA ALA A 132 4.81 -2.20 -8.80
C ALA A 132 4.18 -2.86 -7.56
N GLU A 133 3.27 -3.83 -7.74
CA GLU A 133 2.73 -4.60 -6.61
C GLU A 133 3.81 -5.45 -5.93
N VAL A 134 4.68 -6.12 -6.71
CA VAL A 134 5.83 -6.83 -6.12
C VAL A 134 6.73 -5.87 -5.36
N LYS A 135 6.97 -4.67 -5.90
CA LYS A 135 7.75 -3.62 -5.24
C LYS A 135 7.11 -3.20 -3.91
N ALA A 136 5.80 -2.94 -3.88
CA ALA A 136 5.04 -2.60 -2.68
C ALA A 136 5.13 -3.72 -1.62
N ILE A 137 4.93 -4.98 -2.02
CA ILE A 137 5.00 -6.14 -1.10
C ILE A 137 6.41 -6.30 -0.52
N THR A 138 7.47 -6.01 -1.28
CA THR A 138 8.84 -6.03 -0.72
C THR A 138 9.08 -4.95 0.34
N GLN A 139 8.21 -3.94 0.43
CA GLN A 139 8.16 -2.89 1.46
C GLN A 139 7.21 -3.24 2.62
N GLY A 140 6.61 -4.44 2.62
CA GLY A 140 5.67 -4.86 3.67
C GLY A 140 4.23 -4.38 3.47
N GLU A 141 3.91 -3.82 2.32
CA GLU A 141 2.54 -3.44 1.99
C GLU A 141 1.69 -4.67 1.66
N THR A 142 0.51 -4.71 2.24
CA THR A 142 -0.49 -5.76 1.96
C THR A 142 -1.71 -5.23 1.25
N SER A 143 -1.93 -3.91 1.33
CA SER A 143 -3.07 -3.24 0.73
C SER A 143 -2.65 -1.89 0.15
N LEU A 144 -3.19 -1.53 -1.00
CA LEU A 144 -2.85 -0.29 -1.71
C LEU A 144 -4.01 0.21 -2.57
N VAL A 145 -3.92 1.45 -3.03
CA VAL A 145 -4.77 2.07 -4.05
C VAL A 145 -3.94 2.43 -5.28
N GLY A 146 -4.59 2.88 -6.34
CA GLY A 146 -3.92 3.45 -7.53
C GLY A 146 -3.77 2.47 -8.68
N SER A 147 -4.53 1.35 -8.68
CA SER A 147 -4.60 0.43 -9.82
C SER A 147 -5.19 1.08 -11.08
N GLY A 148 -5.92 2.20 -10.91
CA GLY A 148 -6.36 3.04 -12.02
C GLY A 148 -7.12 2.29 -13.13
N PRO A 149 -6.83 2.58 -14.41
CA PRO A 149 -7.52 1.93 -15.53
C PRO A 149 -7.14 0.46 -15.74
N THR A 150 -6.19 -0.06 -15.01
CA THR A 150 -5.65 -1.43 -15.16
C THR A 150 -6.38 -2.48 -14.33
N HIS A 151 -7.56 -2.16 -13.82
CA HIS A 151 -8.38 -2.95 -12.87
C HIS A 151 -8.49 -4.47 -13.09
N ASN A 152 -8.06 -5.03 -14.19
CA ASN A 152 -8.14 -6.46 -14.46
C ASN A 152 -6.77 -7.12 -14.61
N CYS A 153 -5.67 -6.41 -14.32
CA CYS A 153 -4.35 -6.89 -14.63
C CYS A 153 -3.78 -7.84 -13.57
N ASN A 154 -3.82 -7.44 -12.31
CA ASN A 154 -3.03 -8.10 -11.26
C ASN A 154 -3.82 -8.32 -9.98
N ARG A 155 -4.84 -9.13 -10.08
CA ARG A 155 -5.58 -9.54 -8.89
C ARG A 155 -4.84 -10.65 -8.16
N GLY A 156 -4.72 -10.51 -6.86
CA GLY A 156 -4.23 -11.55 -5.98
C GLY A 156 -2.77 -11.45 -5.56
N LEU A 157 -2.03 -10.40 -5.90
CA LEU A 157 -0.73 -10.11 -5.28
C LEU A 157 -0.94 -9.25 -4.03
N ALA A 158 -1.23 -7.96 -4.18
CA ALA A 158 -1.66 -7.10 -3.09
C ALA A 158 -3.19 -6.87 -3.14
N ARG A 159 -3.78 -6.37 -2.05
CA ARG A 159 -5.19 -5.94 -2.08
C ARG A 159 -5.29 -4.58 -2.76
N ASN A 160 -5.86 -4.55 -3.94
CA ASN A 160 -6.19 -3.32 -4.64
C ASN A 160 -7.50 -2.75 -4.09
N LEU A 161 -7.41 -1.81 -3.15
CA LEU A 161 -8.55 -1.30 -2.38
C LEU A 161 -9.55 -0.52 -3.23
N ASP A 162 -9.11 0.10 -4.31
CA ASP A 162 -9.93 0.87 -5.25
C ASP A 162 -10.47 0.03 -6.42
N ASP A 163 -10.17 -1.28 -6.46
CA ASP A 163 -10.72 -2.22 -7.45
C ASP A 163 -11.52 -3.34 -6.74
N ASP A 164 -10.84 -4.33 -6.19
CA ASP A 164 -11.46 -5.49 -5.52
C ASP A 164 -10.61 -5.92 -4.33
N PRO A 165 -10.91 -5.45 -3.12
CA PRO A 165 -10.10 -5.76 -1.95
C PRO A 165 -10.18 -7.21 -1.47
N GLU A 166 -11.02 -8.06 -2.09
CA GLU A 166 -11.18 -9.50 -1.77
C GLU A 166 -11.38 -9.80 -0.27
N LEU A 167 -12.08 -8.92 0.44
CA LEU A 167 -12.31 -9.04 1.88
C LEU A 167 -13.48 -9.96 2.26
N GLY A 168 -13.97 -10.75 1.29
CA GLY A 168 -15.04 -11.71 1.51
C GLY A 168 -16.45 -11.12 1.31
N PRO A 169 -17.52 -11.83 1.72
CA PRO A 169 -18.90 -11.56 1.30
C PRO A 169 -19.54 -10.29 1.88
N ASN A 170 -18.83 -9.54 2.73
CA ASN A 170 -19.40 -8.40 3.46
C ASN A 170 -19.43 -7.09 2.67
N ASN A 171 -19.46 -7.17 1.33
CA ASN A 171 -19.59 -6.01 0.43
C ASN A 171 -18.71 -4.83 0.87
N PRO A 172 -17.41 -4.84 0.53
CA PRO A 172 -16.48 -3.81 0.97
C PRO A 172 -16.96 -2.42 0.50
N PRO A 173 -16.62 -1.35 1.21
CA PRO A 173 -16.96 0.00 0.78
C PRO A 173 -16.35 0.26 -0.61
N LYS A 174 -17.10 0.97 -1.45
CA LYS A 174 -16.53 1.42 -2.73
C LYS A 174 -15.52 2.52 -2.47
N ILE A 175 -14.26 2.25 -2.74
CA ILE A 175 -13.18 3.22 -2.63
C ILE A 175 -12.92 3.82 -4.02
N VAL A 176 -12.89 5.15 -4.11
CA VAL A 176 -12.61 5.89 -5.33
C VAL A 176 -11.32 6.68 -5.10
N TYR A 177 -10.35 6.45 -5.95
CA TYR A 177 -9.09 7.21 -5.98
C TYR A 177 -9.07 8.13 -7.20
N ASN A 178 -8.89 9.44 -7.01
CA ASN A 178 -8.94 10.41 -8.09
C ASN A 178 -7.88 11.50 -7.95
N VAL A 179 -6.92 11.49 -8.86
CA VAL A 179 -5.80 12.44 -8.92
C VAL A 179 -6.25 13.84 -9.34
N PHE A 180 -7.32 13.94 -10.16
CA PHE A 180 -7.81 15.21 -10.74
C PHE A 180 -9.26 15.51 -10.35
N PRO A 181 -9.56 15.75 -9.05
CA PRO A 181 -10.93 15.91 -8.57
C PRO A 181 -11.68 17.08 -9.22
N PHE A 182 -10.96 18.10 -9.67
CA PHE A 182 -11.57 19.27 -10.32
C PHE A 182 -11.90 19.07 -11.81
N GLN A 183 -11.43 17.95 -12.39
CA GLN A 183 -11.77 17.52 -13.75
C GLN A 183 -12.92 16.50 -13.78
N MET A 184 -13.41 16.03 -12.63
CA MET A 184 -14.57 15.13 -12.55
C MET A 184 -15.77 15.79 -13.25
N THR A 185 -16.43 15.02 -14.10
CA THR A 185 -17.69 15.43 -14.72
C THR A 185 -18.83 15.45 -13.70
N GLU A 186 -19.96 16.11 -14.02
CA GLU A 186 -21.10 16.10 -13.10
C GLU A 186 -21.65 14.69 -12.82
N PRO A 187 -21.72 13.74 -13.80
CA PRO A 187 -22.05 12.36 -13.50
C PRO A 187 -21.06 11.68 -12.54
N ASP A 188 -19.74 11.87 -12.72
CA ASP A 188 -18.72 11.28 -11.83
C ASP A 188 -18.82 11.85 -10.42
N LEU A 189 -19.04 13.15 -10.30
CA LEU A 189 -19.24 13.82 -9.02
C LEU A 189 -20.49 13.30 -8.30
N ALA A 190 -21.59 13.10 -9.04
CA ALA A 190 -22.82 12.54 -8.49
C ALA A 190 -22.60 11.09 -8.03
N ALA A 191 -21.90 10.28 -8.82
CA ALA A 191 -21.55 8.90 -8.47
C ALA A 191 -20.67 8.83 -7.23
N ALA A 192 -19.66 9.71 -7.12
CA ALA A 192 -18.80 9.80 -5.93
C ALA A 192 -19.61 10.17 -4.67
N LYS A 193 -20.49 11.15 -4.76
CA LYS A 193 -21.39 11.52 -3.64
C LYS A 193 -22.35 10.40 -3.26
N GLN A 194 -22.86 9.65 -4.23
CA GLN A 194 -23.70 8.49 -3.96
C GLN A 194 -22.91 7.38 -3.27
N SER A 195 -21.65 7.13 -3.68
CA SER A 195 -20.75 6.19 -3.00
C SER A 195 -20.51 6.61 -1.55
N LEU A 196 -20.15 7.86 -1.30
CA LEU A 196 -19.95 8.40 0.06
C LEU A 196 -21.20 8.23 0.94
N ALA A 197 -22.40 8.52 0.40
CA ALA A 197 -23.66 8.31 1.12
C ALA A 197 -23.93 6.83 1.46
N ALA A 198 -23.32 5.89 0.73
CA ALA A 198 -23.37 4.44 0.94
C ALA A 198 -22.14 3.91 1.72
N HIS A 199 -21.50 4.75 2.53
CA HIS A 199 -20.28 4.43 3.28
C HIS A 199 -19.05 4.09 2.41
N GLY A 200 -19.00 4.59 1.18
CA GLY A 200 -17.79 4.55 0.36
C GLY A 200 -16.75 5.56 0.83
N ALA A 201 -15.54 5.48 0.26
CA ALA A 201 -14.45 6.42 0.47
C ALA A 201 -14.03 7.10 -0.83
N LEU A 202 -13.53 8.35 -0.73
CA LEU A 202 -13.03 9.13 -1.84
C LEU A 202 -11.68 9.75 -1.47
N LEU A 203 -10.63 9.32 -2.14
CA LEU A 203 -9.26 9.79 -1.96
C LEU A 203 -8.91 10.74 -3.10
N ILE A 204 -8.57 12.00 -2.81
CA ILE A 204 -8.39 13.05 -3.82
C ILE A 204 -7.21 13.97 -3.54
N HIS A 205 -6.49 14.35 -4.59
CA HIS A 205 -5.40 15.31 -4.51
C HIS A 205 -5.95 16.75 -4.37
N VAL A 206 -5.57 17.44 -3.30
CA VAL A 206 -6.01 18.80 -3.01
C VAL A 206 -4.89 19.62 -2.38
N ALA A 207 -4.76 20.87 -2.77
CA ALA A 207 -3.76 21.81 -2.28
C ALA A 207 -2.31 21.30 -2.45
N GLU A 208 -2.08 20.65 -3.59
CA GLU A 208 -0.79 20.08 -3.97
C GLU A 208 0.07 21.17 -4.65
N GLY A 209 1.00 21.73 -3.89
CA GLY A 209 1.90 22.81 -4.32
C GLY A 209 2.73 23.35 -3.16
N ALA A 210 3.51 24.40 -3.39
CA ALA A 210 4.32 25.02 -2.35
C ALA A 210 3.47 25.47 -1.14
N PRO A 211 4.00 25.47 0.09
CA PRO A 211 3.23 25.83 1.30
C PRO A 211 2.54 27.20 1.23
N ASN A 212 3.11 28.13 0.47
CA ASN A 212 2.58 29.50 0.27
C ASN A 212 1.88 29.71 -1.08
N SER A 213 1.61 28.63 -1.83
CA SER A 213 0.95 28.68 -3.13
C SER A 213 -0.51 29.10 -3.00
N ALA A 214 -0.83 30.31 -3.46
CA ALA A 214 -2.20 30.78 -3.46
C ALA A 214 -3.11 30.05 -4.45
N SER A 215 -2.55 29.49 -5.52
CA SER A 215 -3.29 28.68 -6.49
C SER A 215 -3.66 27.32 -5.92
N ALA A 216 -2.71 26.63 -5.29
CA ALA A 216 -2.95 25.34 -4.64
C ALA A 216 -3.90 25.49 -3.43
N ALA A 217 -3.71 26.53 -2.59
CA ALA A 217 -4.59 26.79 -1.45
C ALA A 217 -6.06 27.02 -1.86
N ARG A 218 -6.33 27.60 -3.04
CA ARG A 218 -7.70 27.81 -3.54
C ARG A 218 -8.44 26.50 -3.84
N GLU A 219 -7.72 25.40 -4.06
CA GLU A 219 -8.34 24.08 -4.33
C GLU A 219 -9.25 23.65 -3.18
N PHE A 220 -8.94 24.02 -1.94
CA PHE A 220 -9.83 23.73 -0.80
C PHE A 220 -11.21 24.42 -0.91
N GLU A 221 -11.24 25.68 -1.31
CA GLU A 221 -12.51 26.39 -1.55
C GLU A 221 -13.24 25.84 -2.78
N MET A 222 -12.50 25.43 -3.83
CA MET A 222 -13.11 24.76 -4.98
C MET A 222 -13.74 23.42 -4.58
N LEU A 223 -13.10 22.65 -3.70
CA LEU A 223 -13.64 21.40 -3.16
C LEU A 223 -14.96 21.66 -2.42
N LYS A 224 -15.00 22.69 -1.56
CA LYS A 224 -16.21 23.10 -0.86
C LYS A 224 -17.31 23.50 -1.84
N GLY A 225 -16.97 24.29 -2.87
CA GLY A 225 -17.91 24.71 -3.92
C GLY A 225 -18.51 23.54 -4.70
N ARG A 226 -17.78 22.42 -4.84
CA ARG A 226 -18.27 21.15 -5.43
C ARG A 226 -19.07 20.29 -4.45
N GLY A 227 -19.14 20.69 -3.17
CA GLY A 227 -19.83 19.95 -2.11
C GLY A 227 -19.17 18.61 -1.82
N LEU A 228 -17.83 18.56 -1.81
CA LEU A 228 -17.02 17.37 -1.51
C LEU A 228 -16.34 17.44 -0.13
N LEU A 229 -16.61 18.44 0.70
CA LEU A 229 -16.20 18.47 2.09
C LEU A 229 -17.20 17.62 2.91
N LEU A 230 -17.08 16.28 2.83
CA LEU A 230 -18.04 15.29 3.34
C LEU A 230 -17.31 14.17 4.08
N PRO A 231 -17.97 13.48 5.02
CA PRO A 231 -17.41 12.27 5.62
C PRO A 231 -17.06 11.22 4.56
N GLY A 232 -15.96 10.49 4.78
CA GLY A 232 -15.43 9.50 3.85
C GLY A 232 -14.55 10.09 2.74
N VAL A 233 -14.41 11.42 2.65
CA VAL A 233 -13.40 12.06 1.79
C VAL A 233 -12.09 12.16 2.54
N SER A 234 -10.96 11.86 1.88
CA SER A 234 -9.61 12.11 2.39
C SER A 234 -8.81 12.93 1.38
N LEU A 235 -8.17 13.99 1.88
CA LEU A 235 -7.36 14.89 1.06
C LEU A 235 -5.90 14.43 1.06
N ILE A 236 -5.34 14.28 -0.14
CA ILE A 236 -3.95 13.87 -0.35
C ILE A 236 -3.10 15.12 -0.57
N HIS A 237 -1.85 15.09 -0.10
CA HIS A 237 -0.83 16.15 -0.09
C HIS A 237 -1.12 17.30 0.87
N GLY A 238 -2.13 18.12 0.63
CA GLY A 238 -2.55 19.21 1.51
C GLY A 238 -1.47 20.25 1.86
N VAL A 239 -0.40 20.38 1.06
CA VAL A 239 0.80 21.18 1.39
C VAL A 239 0.44 22.66 1.60
N ALA A 240 -0.44 23.19 0.75
CA ALA A 240 -0.87 24.59 0.81
C ALA A 240 -2.11 24.82 1.70
N LEU A 241 -2.57 23.79 2.46
CA LEU A 241 -3.67 23.96 3.41
C LEU A 241 -3.23 24.84 4.58
N LYS A 242 -4.14 25.71 4.99
CA LYS A 242 -3.95 26.57 6.16
C LYS A 242 -4.42 25.86 7.43
N PRO A 243 -3.92 26.26 8.63
CA PRO A 243 -4.34 25.65 9.88
C PRO A 243 -5.87 25.57 10.08
N GLU A 244 -6.59 26.61 9.67
CA GLU A 244 -8.05 26.66 9.76
C GLU A 244 -8.77 25.62 8.89
N ASN A 245 -8.17 25.22 7.76
CA ASN A 245 -8.75 24.20 6.90
C ASN A 245 -8.79 22.82 7.60
N PHE A 246 -7.82 22.50 8.44
CA PHE A 246 -7.84 21.25 9.22
C PHE A 246 -8.97 21.23 10.25
N ALA A 247 -9.33 22.37 10.83
CA ALA A 247 -10.50 22.47 11.70
C ALA A 247 -11.81 22.23 10.94
N GLU A 248 -11.92 22.77 9.71
CA GLU A 248 -13.06 22.52 8.83
C GLU A 248 -13.11 21.04 8.40
N MET A 249 -11.97 20.43 8.03
CA MET A 249 -11.87 19.01 7.71
C MET A 249 -12.37 18.15 8.87
N LYS A 250 -11.90 18.40 10.10
CA LYS A 250 -12.36 17.66 11.29
C LYS A 250 -13.85 17.78 11.48
N SER A 251 -14.39 19.00 11.38
CA SER A 251 -15.82 19.26 11.55
C SER A 251 -16.68 18.54 10.50
N ALA A 252 -16.14 18.35 9.31
CA ALA A 252 -16.80 17.68 8.20
C ALA A 252 -16.54 16.16 8.15
N GLY A 253 -15.71 15.61 9.03
CA GLY A 253 -15.33 14.19 8.99
C GLY A 253 -14.42 13.83 7.81
N VAL A 254 -13.63 14.81 7.34
CA VAL A 254 -12.67 14.63 6.22
C VAL A 254 -11.33 14.19 6.76
N GLY A 255 -10.76 13.15 6.16
CA GLY A 255 -9.44 12.61 6.48
C GLY A 255 -8.30 13.25 5.71
N PHE A 256 -7.10 12.81 6.01
CA PHE A 256 -5.88 13.34 5.42
C PHE A 256 -4.89 12.22 5.06
N VAL A 257 -4.23 12.33 3.91
CA VAL A 257 -3.13 11.45 3.48
C VAL A 257 -1.89 12.27 3.24
N TRP A 258 -0.87 12.02 4.03
CA TRP A 258 0.39 12.74 4.04
C TRP A 258 1.47 11.99 3.28
N SER A 259 2.14 12.68 2.34
CA SER A 259 3.26 12.14 1.54
C SER A 259 4.46 13.07 1.67
N PRO A 260 5.18 13.04 2.82
CA PRO A 260 6.20 14.03 3.15
C PRO A 260 7.34 14.10 2.16
N ARG A 261 7.83 12.96 1.66
CA ARG A 261 9.00 12.94 0.77
C ARG A 261 8.68 13.61 -0.56
N SER A 262 7.61 13.20 -1.21
CA SER A 262 7.18 13.79 -2.47
C SER A 262 6.87 15.28 -2.32
N ASN A 263 6.19 15.67 -1.24
CA ASN A 263 5.88 17.06 -0.94
C ASN A 263 7.15 17.92 -0.85
N ILE A 264 8.16 17.46 -0.12
CA ILE A 264 9.40 18.21 0.09
C ILE A 264 10.24 18.23 -1.19
N GLU A 265 10.35 17.11 -1.89
CA GLU A 265 11.11 16.98 -3.14
C GLU A 265 10.55 17.89 -4.26
N LEU A 266 9.23 18.04 -4.35
CA LEU A 266 8.57 18.82 -5.39
C LEU A 266 8.36 20.30 -5.00
N TYR A 267 8.06 20.59 -3.73
CA TYR A 267 7.52 21.88 -3.31
C TYR A 267 8.36 22.58 -2.23
N GLY A 268 9.47 21.98 -1.80
CA GLY A 268 10.35 22.54 -0.77
C GLY A 268 9.75 22.55 0.64
N GLY A 269 8.60 21.93 0.83
CA GLY A 269 7.92 21.85 2.12
C GLY A 269 6.81 20.81 2.15
N THR A 270 6.27 20.55 3.33
CA THR A 270 5.19 19.59 3.51
C THR A 270 3.99 20.21 4.22
N ALA A 271 2.89 19.47 4.31
CA ALA A 271 1.67 19.89 4.98
C ALA A 271 1.89 20.24 6.46
N ASN A 272 1.03 21.07 7.01
CA ASN A 272 1.05 21.45 8.43
C ASN A 272 0.52 20.31 9.31
N ILE A 273 1.37 19.31 9.57
CA ILE A 273 1.05 18.14 10.39
C ILE A 273 0.68 18.55 11.82
N ALA A 274 1.34 19.56 12.38
CA ALA A 274 0.98 20.05 13.70
C ALA A 274 -0.49 20.51 13.77
N ALA A 275 -0.96 21.22 12.75
CA ALA A 275 -2.37 21.64 12.68
C ALA A 275 -3.32 20.45 12.49
N ALA A 276 -2.96 19.46 11.66
CA ALA A 276 -3.75 18.24 11.47
C ALA A 276 -3.93 17.50 12.81
N LEU A 277 -2.83 17.28 13.54
CA LEU A 277 -2.82 16.59 14.83
C LEU A 277 -3.58 17.38 15.91
N GLN A 278 -3.35 18.68 16.01
CA GLN A 278 -4.04 19.55 17.00
C GLN A 278 -5.55 19.58 16.79
N ASN A 279 -6.02 19.49 15.56
CA ASN A 279 -7.44 19.40 15.25
C ASN A 279 -7.99 17.97 15.31
N GLY A 280 -7.16 16.97 15.53
CA GLY A 280 -7.56 15.55 15.58
C GLY A 280 -8.07 15.03 14.24
N VAL A 281 -7.51 15.49 13.12
CA VAL A 281 -7.79 14.94 11.79
C VAL A 281 -7.10 13.59 11.67
N THR A 282 -7.86 12.54 11.33
CA THR A 282 -7.29 11.23 11.06
C THR A 282 -6.34 11.32 9.87
N THR A 283 -5.07 10.99 10.08
CA THR A 283 -4.00 11.17 9.10
C THR A 283 -3.36 9.83 8.78
N ALA A 284 -3.30 9.46 7.51
CA ALA A 284 -2.51 8.35 6.98
C ALA A 284 -1.20 8.86 6.39
N LEU A 285 -0.20 7.99 6.33
CA LEU A 285 1.09 8.18 5.65
C LEU A 285 1.11 7.33 4.38
N ALA A 286 1.55 7.89 3.27
CA ALA A 286 1.64 7.14 2.02
C ALA A 286 2.75 7.69 1.09
N PRO A 287 3.40 6.83 0.27
CA PRO A 287 4.63 7.16 -0.44
C PRO A 287 4.45 8.04 -1.68
N ASP A 288 3.23 8.16 -2.22
CA ASP A 288 2.93 8.73 -3.54
C ASP A 288 3.42 7.82 -4.68
N TRP A 289 4.58 8.07 -5.24
CA TRP A 289 5.19 7.32 -6.32
C TRP A 289 6.73 7.34 -6.22
N SER A 290 7.36 6.27 -6.75
CA SER A 290 8.82 6.14 -6.69
C SER A 290 9.62 7.30 -7.30
N PRO A 291 9.15 8.00 -8.36
CA PRO A 291 9.91 9.10 -8.93
C PRO A 291 10.22 10.26 -7.99
N THR A 292 9.34 10.63 -7.07
CA THR A 292 9.57 11.74 -6.13
C THR A 292 9.29 11.39 -4.66
N GLY A 293 8.50 10.36 -4.43
CA GLY A 293 8.21 9.82 -3.10
C GLY A 293 9.16 8.68 -2.70
N SER A 294 8.73 7.84 -1.80
CA SER A 294 9.46 6.62 -1.43
C SER A 294 9.06 5.44 -2.31
N ASP A 295 9.85 4.36 -2.28
CA ASP A 295 9.54 3.14 -3.03
C ASP A 295 8.34 2.37 -2.49
N GLY A 296 7.89 2.72 -1.27
CA GLY A 296 6.74 2.18 -0.58
C GLY A 296 6.60 2.77 0.82
N VAL A 297 5.57 2.32 1.56
CA VAL A 297 5.21 2.85 2.88
C VAL A 297 6.33 2.66 3.91
N LEU A 298 7.10 1.57 3.85
CA LEU A 298 8.22 1.37 4.77
C LEU A 298 9.30 2.46 4.60
N GLY A 299 9.64 2.79 3.36
CA GLY A 299 10.56 3.88 3.06
C GLY A 299 9.99 5.25 3.45
N GLU A 300 8.68 5.44 3.34
CA GLU A 300 8.01 6.68 3.74
C GLU A 300 7.96 6.83 5.27
N LEU A 301 7.80 5.71 6.02
CA LEU A 301 7.93 5.71 7.48
C LEU A 301 9.33 6.16 7.92
N GLN A 302 10.39 5.63 7.31
CA GLN A 302 11.76 6.06 7.59
C GLN A 302 11.97 7.55 7.30
N TYR A 303 11.42 8.02 6.16
CA TYR A 303 11.52 9.44 5.80
C TYR A 303 10.77 10.32 6.80
N ALA A 304 9.54 9.95 7.15
CA ALA A 304 8.72 10.66 8.12
C ALA A 304 9.34 10.69 9.53
N ALA A 305 9.91 9.56 9.99
CA ALA A 305 10.63 9.49 11.26
C ALA A 305 11.85 10.41 11.28
N THR A 306 12.64 10.40 10.19
CA THR A 306 13.81 11.29 10.03
C THR A 306 13.39 12.76 10.00
N TRP A 307 12.35 13.10 9.23
CA TRP A 307 11.80 14.45 9.19
C TRP A 307 11.29 14.91 10.56
N ASN A 308 10.56 14.02 11.28
CA ASN A 308 10.03 14.30 12.62
C ASN A 308 11.14 14.53 13.64
N ALA A 309 12.20 13.72 13.60
CA ALA A 309 13.36 13.87 14.50
C ALA A 309 14.14 15.17 14.23
N ALA A 310 14.10 15.71 13.01
CA ALA A 310 14.73 16.97 12.65
C ALA A 310 13.94 18.22 13.10
N GLN A 311 12.69 18.06 13.60
CA GLN A 311 11.92 19.18 14.14
C GLN A 311 12.50 19.67 15.47
N THR A 312 12.35 20.95 15.78
CA THR A 312 12.78 21.50 17.08
C THR A 312 12.18 20.75 18.27
N THR A 313 10.95 20.29 18.10
CA THR A 313 10.26 19.37 19.01
C THR A 313 9.55 18.34 18.13
N PRO A 314 9.87 17.04 18.26
CA PRO A 314 9.18 16.00 17.51
C PRO A 314 7.66 16.09 17.72
N LEU A 315 6.90 16.00 16.64
CA LEU A 315 5.45 16.13 16.64
C LEU A 315 4.74 14.80 16.87
N LEU A 316 5.40 13.71 16.49
CA LEU A 316 4.85 12.36 16.43
C LEU A 316 5.72 11.41 17.25
N THR A 317 5.10 10.45 17.90
CA THR A 317 5.78 9.28 18.45
C THR A 317 5.93 8.21 17.36
N ASP A 318 6.86 7.26 17.55
CA ASP A 318 7.02 6.12 16.63
C ASP A 318 5.68 5.35 16.48
N HIS A 319 4.96 5.13 17.57
CA HIS A 319 3.64 4.48 17.53
C HIS A 319 2.63 5.25 16.65
N GLN A 320 2.57 6.57 16.76
CA GLN A 320 1.68 7.38 15.93
C GLN A 320 2.07 7.34 14.45
N LEU A 321 3.36 7.30 14.12
CA LEU A 321 3.83 7.13 12.75
C LEU A 321 3.39 5.78 12.19
N PHE A 322 3.52 4.72 12.99
CA PHE A 322 3.08 3.39 12.57
C PHE A 322 1.55 3.30 12.40
N ASP A 323 0.78 3.93 13.29
CA ASP A 323 -0.68 4.04 13.14
C ASP A 323 -1.09 4.72 11.83
N MET A 324 -0.30 5.70 11.38
CA MET A 324 -0.53 6.37 10.08
C MET A 324 -0.29 5.45 8.87
N ALA A 325 0.38 4.32 9.05
CA ALA A 325 0.63 3.33 8.00
C ALA A 325 -0.27 2.08 8.10
N THR A 326 -1.10 1.97 9.14
CA THR A 326 -1.89 0.76 9.44
C THR A 326 -3.34 1.08 9.84
N ILE A 327 -3.58 1.48 11.07
CA ILE A 327 -4.93 1.71 11.64
C ILE A 327 -5.62 2.89 10.95
N ASN A 328 -4.92 4.00 10.79
CA ASN A 328 -5.50 5.22 10.24
C ASN A 328 -5.91 5.07 8.77
N PRO A 329 -5.07 4.54 7.86
CA PRO A 329 -5.52 4.31 6.49
C PRO A 329 -6.70 3.33 6.40
N ALA A 330 -6.73 2.26 7.20
CA ALA A 330 -7.89 1.37 7.27
C ALA A 330 -9.18 2.12 7.66
N ALA A 331 -9.10 3.01 8.65
CA ALA A 331 -10.23 3.83 9.10
C ALA A 331 -10.69 4.84 8.03
N LEU A 332 -9.75 5.45 7.29
CA LEU A 332 -10.08 6.41 6.24
C LEU A 332 -10.86 5.80 5.07
N VAL A 333 -10.73 4.50 4.87
CA VAL A 333 -11.45 3.77 3.82
C VAL A 333 -12.52 2.82 4.37
N HIS A 334 -12.89 2.98 5.66
CA HIS A 334 -13.93 2.20 6.34
C HIS A 334 -13.68 0.69 6.39
N LEU A 335 -12.41 0.28 6.44
CA LEU A 335 -11.97 -1.11 6.56
C LEU A 335 -11.32 -1.42 7.92
N ASP A 336 -11.40 -0.51 8.89
CA ASP A 336 -10.82 -0.61 10.23
C ASP A 336 -11.40 -1.73 11.10
N HIS A 337 -12.46 -2.40 10.64
CA HIS A 337 -13.01 -3.61 11.24
C HIS A 337 -12.50 -4.91 10.61
N GLN A 338 -11.58 -4.83 9.64
CA GLN A 338 -11.04 -5.96 8.90
C GLN A 338 -9.52 -5.89 8.68
N LEU A 339 -8.94 -4.68 8.59
CA LEU A 339 -7.54 -4.43 8.24
C LEU A 339 -6.86 -3.52 9.28
N GLY A 340 -5.53 -3.46 9.21
CA GLY A 340 -4.70 -2.50 9.94
C GLY A 340 -4.43 -2.88 11.40
N ARG A 341 -4.87 -4.06 11.87
CA ARG A 341 -4.69 -4.50 13.26
C ARG A 341 -4.38 -5.97 13.36
N LEU A 342 -3.58 -6.36 14.35
CA LEU A 342 -3.53 -7.74 14.83
C LEU A 342 -4.64 -7.94 15.86
N GLU A 343 -5.79 -8.39 15.39
CA GLU A 343 -6.96 -8.60 16.22
C GLU A 343 -7.76 -9.82 15.73
N LYS A 344 -8.46 -10.53 16.62
CA LYS A 344 -9.25 -11.71 16.23
C LYS A 344 -10.30 -11.35 15.19
N ASN A 345 -10.44 -12.22 14.20
CA ASN A 345 -11.33 -12.12 13.03
C ASN A 345 -10.90 -11.08 11.96
N TYR A 346 -9.83 -10.32 12.18
CA TYR A 346 -9.25 -9.48 11.13
C TYR A 346 -8.61 -10.34 10.05
N ALA A 347 -8.48 -9.79 8.86
CA ALA A 347 -7.70 -10.43 7.80
C ALA A 347 -6.27 -10.67 8.29
N ALA A 348 -5.72 -11.82 7.97
CA ALA A 348 -4.35 -12.15 8.32
C ALA A 348 -3.38 -11.51 7.32
N ASP A 349 -3.42 -10.19 7.24
CA ASP A 349 -2.49 -9.34 6.52
C ASP A 349 -1.38 -8.94 7.48
N ILE A 350 -0.23 -9.59 7.35
CA ILE A 350 0.81 -9.61 8.37
C ILE A 350 2.16 -9.24 7.77
N LEU A 351 2.86 -8.36 8.45
CA LEU A 351 4.26 -8.02 8.25
C LEU A 351 5.10 -8.58 9.39
N VAL A 352 6.19 -9.27 9.08
CA VAL A 352 7.21 -9.67 10.04
C VAL A 352 8.51 -8.98 9.70
N LEU A 353 9.07 -8.26 10.65
CA LEU A 353 10.34 -7.54 10.51
C LEU A 353 11.41 -8.09 11.44
N ARG A 354 12.64 -8.14 10.93
CA ARG A 354 13.83 -8.41 11.74
C ARG A 354 14.13 -7.23 12.66
N PRO A 355 14.26 -7.43 13.98
CA PRO A 355 14.57 -6.33 14.88
C PRO A 355 16.03 -5.85 14.70
N HIS A 356 16.23 -4.54 14.71
CA HIS A 356 17.56 -3.97 14.75
C HIS A 356 18.22 -4.16 16.11
N THR A 357 19.39 -4.77 16.15
CA THR A 357 20.13 -5.07 17.38
C THR A 357 20.76 -3.83 18.05
N ARG A 358 20.75 -2.67 17.40
CA ARG A 358 21.46 -1.45 17.84
C ARG A 358 20.63 -0.51 18.71
N GLN A 359 19.34 -0.82 18.93
CA GLN A 359 18.44 0.04 19.71
C GLN A 359 17.88 -0.73 20.91
N PRO A 360 17.30 -0.02 21.91
CA PRO A 360 16.71 -0.69 23.06
C PRO A 360 15.78 -1.78 22.56
N ALA A 361 16.08 -3.02 22.92
CA ALA A 361 15.34 -4.23 22.49
C ALA A 361 13.82 -4.17 22.80
N ASN A 362 13.34 -3.07 23.37
CA ASN A 362 12.02 -2.89 23.92
C ASN A 362 11.17 -1.84 23.22
N ASN A 363 11.63 -1.24 22.10
CA ASN A 363 10.78 -0.34 21.31
C ASN A 363 10.52 -0.92 19.91
N PRO A 364 9.52 -1.79 19.73
CA PRO A 364 9.19 -2.34 18.41
C PRO A 364 8.71 -1.27 17.44
N TRP A 365 8.06 -0.20 17.92
CA TRP A 365 7.60 0.91 17.10
C TRP A 365 8.78 1.60 16.39
N TRP A 366 9.86 1.88 17.12
CA TRP A 366 11.07 2.42 16.51
C TRP A 366 11.62 1.51 15.42
N ASN A 367 11.64 0.19 15.65
CA ASN A 367 12.09 -0.76 14.64
C ASN A 367 11.21 -0.75 13.39
N LEU A 368 9.89 -0.60 13.54
CA LEU A 368 8.96 -0.53 12.42
C LEU A 368 9.20 0.74 11.58
N ASP A 369 9.44 1.88 12.22
CA ASP A 369 9.64 3.15 11.54
C ASP A 369 11.05 3.30 10.92
N HIS A 370 12.01 2.42 11.29
CA HIS A 370 13.39 2.49 10.83
C HIS A 370 13.87 1.22 10.12
N ALA A 371 12.95 0.29 9.86
CA ALA A 371 13.25 -0.92 9.11
C ALA A 371 13.56 -0.61 7.65
N SER A 372 14.47 -1.38 7.07
CA SER A 372 14.79 -1.36 5.64
C SER A 372 14.16 -2.55 4.91
N PRO A 373 14.02 -2.52 3.57
CA PRO A 373 13.37 -3.60 2.83
C PRO A 373 14.01 -4.98 3.02
N ASP A 374 15.30 -5.07 3.33
CA ASP A 374 15.97 -6.33 3.65
C ASP A 374 15.63 -6.86 5.04
N ASP A 375 15.10 -6.03 5.95
CA ASP A 375 14.58 -6.46 7.24
C ASP A 375 13.20 -7.12 7.15
N VAL A 376 12.49 -6.99 6.04
CA VAL A 376 11.20 -7.68 5.83
C VAL A 376 11.44 -9.19 5.77
N GLU A 377 11.07 -9.89 6.82
CA GLU A 377 11.31 -11.32 7.01
C GLU A 377 10.19 -12.19 6.42
N LEU A 378 8.94 -11.68 6.49
CA LEU A 378 7.77 -12.38 5.95
C LEU A 378 6.60 -11.41 5.74
N VAL A 379 5.87 -11.60 4.64
CA VAL A 379 4.60 -10.92 4.36
C VAL A 379 3.55 -11.98 4.06
N LEU A 380 2.41 -11.90 4.78
CA LEU A 380 1.21 -12.67 4.49
C LEU A 380 0.07 -11.72 4.09
N ILE A 381 -0.70 -12.13 3.09
CA ILE A 381 -1.90 -11.41 2.65
C ILE A 381 -3.08 -12.38 2.68
N GLY A 382 -4.08 -12.10 3.50
CA GLY A 382 -5.18 -13.03 3.73
C GLY A 382 -4.72 -14.39 4.24
N GLY A 383 -3.64 -14.42 5.03
CA GLY A 383 -3.03 -15.65 5.56
C GLY A 383 -2.15 -16.41 4.58
N GLU A 384 -2.08 -16.00 3.31
CA GLU A 384 -1.20 -16.61 2.32
C GLU A 384 0.21 -16.00 2.40
N PRO A 385 1.26 -16.81 2.55
CA PRO A 385 2.63 -16.32 2.49
C PRO A 385 2.99 -15.91 1.06
N VAL A 386 3.24 -14.61 0.84
CA VAL A 386 3.53 -14.08 -0.51
C VAL A 386 5.01 -13.74 -0.70
N TYR A 387 5.69 -13.26 0.35
CA TYR A 387 7.08 -12.82 0.27
C TYR A 387 7.80 -13.03 1.58
N GLY A 388 9.10 -13.32 1.53
CA GLY A 388 9.93 -13.38 2.74
C GLY A 388 11.28 -14.03 2.56
N ASP A 389 11.93 -14.26 3.69
CA ASP A 389 13.21 -14.98 3.77
C ASP A 389 13.03 -16.45 3.33
N PRO A 390 14.09 -17.07 2.77
CA PRO A 390 13.97 -18.42 2.21
C PRO A 390 13.47 -19.47 3.21
N ALA A 391 13.91 -19.40 4.47
CA ALA A 391 13.58 -20.44 5.45
C ALA A 391 12.09 -20.44 5.87
N PRO A 392 11.47 -19.31 6.29
CA PRO A 392 10.05 -19.28 6.59
C PRO A 392 9.19 -19.58 5.35
N MET A 393 9.53 -19.03 4.18
CA MET A 393 8.78 -19.27 2.95
C MET A 393 8.80 -20.76 2.55
N GLN A 394 9.96 -21.43 2.60
CA GLN A 394 10.06 -22.85 2.29
C GLN A 394 9.30 -23.72 3.31
N LYS A 395 9.25 -23.30 4.57
CA LYS A 395 8.54 -24.03 5.63
C LYS A 395 7.02 -23.90 5.45
N LEU A 396 6.53 -22.72 5.13
CA LEU A 396 5.10 -22.44 4.93
C LEU A 396 4.58 -23.00 3.60
N LEU A 397 5.42 -22.97 2.56
CA LEU A 397 5.07 -23.37 1.19
C LEU A 397 6.06 -24.42 0.64
N PRO A 398 6.14 -25.63 1.24
CA PRO A 398 7.17 -26.61 0.91
C PRO A 398 7.12 -27.13 -0.54
N ASN A 399 5.95 -27.07 -1.17
CA ASN A 399 5.72 -27.61 -2.51
C ASN A 399 5.37 -26.53 -3.56
N ALA A 400 5.33 -25.25 -3.16
CA ALA A 400 4.99 -24.17 -4.09
C ALA A 400 6.20 -23.76 -4.94
N PRO A 401 5.99 -23.35 -6.18
CA PRO A 401 7.03 -22.72 -6.97
C PRO A 401 7.32 -21.32 -6.40
N LEU A 402 8.51 -21.18 -5.77
CA LEU A 402 8.96 -19.91 -5.21
C LEU A 402 10.01 -19.28 -6.12
N GLU A 403 9.79 -18.04 -6.54
CA GLU A 403 10.79 -17.28 -7.28
C GLU A 403 11.79 -16.61 -6.34
N SER A 404 13.04 -16.46 -6.81
CA SER A 404 14.11 -15.82 -6.03
C SER A 404 14.22 -14.35 -6.39
N LEU A 405 14.23 -13.49 -5.37
CA LEU A 405 14.51 -12.07 -5.48
C LEU A 405 15.74 -11.71 -4.62
N THR A 406 16.43 -10.64 -5.00
CA THR A 406 17.51 -10.06 -4.16
C THR A 406 17.10 -8.64 -3.81
N ILE A 407 16.90 -8.36 -2.54
CA ILE A 407 16.49 -7.06 -2.02
C ILE A 407 17.58 -6.55 -1.08
N CYS A 408 18.22 -5.45 -1.41
CA CYS A 408 19.31 -4.85 -0.65
C CYS A 408 20.42 -5.86 -0.25
N GLY A 409 20.73 -6.80 -1.15
CA GLY A 409 21.72 -7.85 -0.92
C GLY A 409 21.18 -9.10 -0.20
N ALA A 410 20.00 -9.04 0.41
CA ALA A 410 19.35 -10.19 1.04
C ALA A 410 18.65 -11.07 0.00
N GLN A 411 18.80 -12.40 0.16
CA GLN A 411 18.07 -13.36 -0.67
C GLN A 411 16.64 -13.50 -0.14
N LYS A 412 15.66 -13.35 -1.00
CA LYS A 412 14.24 -13.44 -0.69
C LYS A 412 13.54 -14.45 -1.60
N ARG A 413 12.35 -14.86 -1.19
CA ARG A 413 11.45 -15.72 -1.98
C ARG A 413 10.12 -15.00 -2.17
N PHE A 414 9.54 -15.18 -3.35
CA PHE A 414 8.21 -14.67 -3.69
C PHE A 414 7.34 -15.81 -4.21
N SER A 415 6.07 -15.84 -3.77
CA SER A 415 5.04 -16.76 -4.26
C SER A 415 4.05 -16.00 -5.14
N PHE A 416 3.89 -16.45 -6.37
CA PHE A 416 2.89 -15.94 -7.31
C PHE A 416 1.64 -16.85 -7.38
N ALA A 417 1.45 -17.73 -6.39
CA ALA A 417 0.37 -18.72 -6.39
C ALA A 417 -1.03 -18.09 -6.28
N THR A 418 -1.13 -16.85 -5.80
CA THR A 418 -2.39 -16.11 -5.68
C THR A 418 -2.82 -15.42 -6.98
N GLU A 419 -1.94 -15.33 -7.98
CA GLU A 419 -2.33 -14.77 -9.28
C GLU A 419 -3.43 -15.63 -9.94
N PRO A 420 -4.49 -15.01 -10.46
CA PRO A 420 -5.67 -15.74 -10.97
C PRO A 420 -5.39 -16.53 -12.24
N GLN A 421 -4.31 -16.22 -12.95
CA GLN A 421 -3.87 -16.92 -14.15
C GLN A 421 -2.35 -17.10 -14.13
N PRO A 422 -1.83 -18.20 -14.71
CA PRO A 422 -0.39 -18.38 -14.85
C PRO A 422 0.23 -17.20 -15.60
N GLN A 423 1.19 -16.56 -14.97
CA GLN A 423 1.96 -15.46 -15.54
C GLN A 423 3.39 -15.95 -15.88
N PRO A 424 4.11 -15.26 -16.78
CA PRO A 424 5.53 -15.56 -17.01
C PRO A 424 6.33 -15.34 -15.70
N PRO A 425 7.52 -15.95 -15.58
CA PRO A 425 8.42 -15.67 -14.46
C PRO A 425 8.62 -14.17 -14.26
N PHE A 426 8.68 -13.70 -13.02
CA PHE A 426 8.82 -12.27 -12.71
C PHE A 426 10.05 -11.62 -13.35
N ALA A 427 11.15 -12.40 -13.47
CA ALA A 427 12.35 -11.93 -14.19
C ALA A 427 12.07 -11.60 -15.67
N GLU A 428 11.12 -12.28 -16.32
CA GLU A 428 10.70 -11.99 -17.68
C GLU A 428 9.88 -10.70 -17.75
N THR A 429 8.93 -10.51 -16.81
CA THR A 429 8.20 -9.24 -16.64
C THR A 429 9.17 -8.06 -16.51
N ALA A 430 10.13 -8.15 -15.58
CA ALA A 430 11.15 -7.11 -15.38
C ALA A 430 12.03 -6.88 -16.65
N SER A 431 12.38 -7.95 -17.36
CA SER A 431 13.16 -7.85 -18.61
C SER A 431 12.39 -7.14 -19.72
N ARG A 432 11.11 -7.46 -19.92
CA ARG A 432 10.26 -6.82 -20.92
C ARG A 432 10.12 -5.32 -20.65
N LEU A 433 9.78 -4.94 -19.41
CA LEU A 433 9.70 -3.54 -18.99
C LEU A 433 11.02 -2.80 -19.21
N ASN A 434 12.14 -3.38 -18.76
CA ASN A 434 13.45 -2.74 -18.91
C ASN A 434 13.87 -2.60 -20.38
N THR A 435 13.46 -3.53 -21.25
CA THR A 435 13.72 -3.46 -22.69
C THR A 435 12.96 -2.28 -23.32
N ALA A 436 11.66 -2.18 -23.06
CA ALA A 436 10.83 -1.08 -23.54
C ALA A 436 11.33 0.29 -23.05
N LEU A 437 11.67 0.38 -21.75
CA LEU A 437 12.18 1.63 -21.17
C LEU A 437 13.53 2.07 -21.75
N ARG A 438 14.40 1.13 -22.13
CA ARG A 438 15.70 1.45 -22.76
C ARG A 438 15.58 2.15 -24.09
N GLU A 439 14.54 1.89 -24.86
CA GLU A 439 14.26 2.59 -26.11
C GLU A 439 14.03 4.09 -25.91
N TRP A 440 13.61 4.46 -24.69
CA TRP A 440 13.43 5.85 -24.25
C TRP A 440 14.62 6.41 -23.45
N GLY A 441 15.75 5.69 -23.45
CA GLY A 441 16.93 6.07 -22.65
C GLY A 441 16.68 5.98 -21.13
N ARG A 442 15.69 5.19 -20.72
CA ARG A 442 15.35 4.93 -19.31
C ARG A 442 15.75 3.53 -18.90
N HIS A 443 15.69 3.25 -17.63
CA HIS A 443 15.85 1.91 -17.08
C HIS A 443 14.75 1.66 -16.04
N LEU A 444 14.48 0.40 -15.79
CA LEU A 444 13.52 0.00 -14.78
C LEU A 444 14.05 0.42 -13.39
N ALA A 445 13.18 1.03 -12.57
CA ALA A 445 13.50 1.32 -11.17
C ALA A 445 13.84 0.03 -10.41
N PRO A 446 14.69 0.06 -9.39
CA PRO A 446 14.88 -1.09 -8.51
C PRO A 446 13.61 -1.39 -7.72
N LEU A 447 13.49 -2.63 -7.20
CA LEU A 447 12.38 -3.00 -6.30
C LEU A 447 12.46 -2.31 -4.95
N ALA A 448 13.64 -1.84 -4.55
CA ALA A 448 13.85 -1.12 -3.32
C ALA A 448 15.05 -0.18 -3.42
N GLU A 449 14.96 1.00 -2.83
CA GLU A 449 16.11 1.85 -2.54
C GLU A 449 16.86 1.29 -1.32
N CYS A 450 18.16 1.05 -1.45
CA CYS A 450 18.98 0.44 -0.41
C CYS A 450 19.96 1.47 0.18
N GLY A 451 20.05 1.55 1.51
CA GLY A 451 21.07 2.34 2.19
C GLY A 451 20.84 3.85 2.14
N GLN A 452 19.66 4.30 2.53
CA GLN A 452 19.40 5.72 2.80
C GLN A 452 19.82 6.11 4.21
#